data_c868354fcbc09bb2a5f9788743dc298c
#
_entry.id   c868354fcbc09bb2a5f9788743dc298c
#
_cell.length_a   1.000
_cell.length_b   1.000
_cell.length_c   1.000
_cell.angle_alpha   90.00
_cell.angle_beta   90.00
_cell.angle_gamma   90.00
#
_symmetry.space_group_name_H-M   'P 1'
#
loop_
_entity.id
_entity.type
_entity.pdbx_description
1 polymer ?
#
loop_
_entity_poly.entity_id
_entity_poly.type
_entity_poly.pdbx_seq_one_letter_code
_entity_poly.pdbx_strand_id
1 'polypeptide(L)'
;HHYNVGTTSGNWYSGELDNNGIPVSTMSDGTPKGYAFISFTGNQYRANYKVAGKPESYQIEISAPKVIEYGKKTSASIYANFFMGNTKDEVLMRVDNGKWKKMENVLEADPAFLHLQYRWDYNDELLSGKRPGQANDCRHLWKASIPHKLEPGEHTIEVKATDMYGQTFTQKKTYRIVKR
;
A
#
# COMPACT_ATOMS: atom_id res chain seq x y z
N HIS A 1 24.62 3.62 2.28
CA HIS A 1 23.21 3.60 1.84
C HIS A 1 22.64 5.01 1.88
N HIS A 2 21.78 5.31 0.92
CA HIS A 2 20.95 6.51 0.92
C HIS A 2 19.53 6.11 1.35
N TYR A 3 19.02 6.72 2.41
CA TYR A 3 17.69 6.44 2.93
C TYR A 3 16.80 7.66 2.73
N ASN A 4 15.79 7.56 1.87
CA ASN A 4 14.79 8.61 1.68
C ASN A 4 13.55 8.24 2.51
N VAL A 5 13.29 8.97 3.57
CA VAL A 5 12.23 8.69 4.55
C VAL A 5 11.03 9.56 4.27
N GLY A 6 9.82 8.99 4.33
CA GLY A 6 8.57 9.75 4.35
C GLY A 6 8.52 10.73 5.53
N THR A 7 7.80 11.83 5.37
CA THR A 7 7.70 12.90 6.37
C THR A 7 6.39 12.86 7.14
N THR A 8 6.35 13.45 8.31
CA THR A 8 5.12 13.60 9.12
C THR A 8 4.09 14.54 8.49
N SER A 9 4.52 15.38 7.55
CA SER A 9 3.63 16.24 6.76
C SER A 9 3.07 15.56 5.51
N GLY A 10 3.56 14.35 5.17
CA GLY A 10 3.22 13.71 3.91
C GLY A 10 3.50 14.63 2.72
N ASN A 11 2.61 14.66 1.74
CA ASN A 11 2.70 15.59 0.61
C ASN A 11 2.11 16.97 1.01
N TRP A 12 2.89 17.75 1.76
CA TRP A 12 2.60 19.14 2.12
C TRP A 12 1.23 19.34 2.81
N TYR A 13 0.90 18.46 3.77
CA TYR A 13 -0.39 18.48 4.49
C TYR A 13 -1.60 18.48 3.54
N SER A 14 -1.51 17.75 2.43
CA SER A 14 -2.62 17.53 1.51
C SER A 14 -3.51 16.36 1.97
N GLY A 15 -4.68 16.26 1.37
CA GLY A 15 -5.69 15.25 1.66
C GLY A 15 -6.86 15.83 2.46
N GLU A 16 -7.89 15.02 2.62
CA GLU A 16 -9.04 15.36 3.44
C GLU A 16 -8.65 15.52 4.91
N LEU A 17 -9.39 16.33 5.64
CA LEU A 17 -9.26 16.42 7.09
C LEU A 17 -9.94 15.22 7.75
N ASP A 18 -9.27 14.61 8.72
CA ASP A 18 -9.89 13.63 9.61
C ASP A 18 -10.81 14.29 10.63
N ASN A 19 -11.44 13.50 11.51
CA ASN A 19 -12.35 14.00 12.53
C ASN A 19 -11.68 14.94 13.56
N ASN A 20 -10.36 15.02 13.60
CA ASN A 20 -9.59 15.93 14.45
C ASN A 20 -9.10 17.18 13.69
N GLY A 21 -9.51 17.34 12.43
CA GLY A 21 -9.04 18.44 11.57
C GLY A 21 -7.62 18.26 11.06
N ILE A 22 -7.07 17.05 11.13
CA ILE A 22 -5.70 16.71 10.70
C ILE A 22 -5.74 16.13 9.28
N PRO A 23 -5.00 16.71 8.31
CA PRO A 23 -4.97 16.16 6.96
C PRO A 23 -4.51 14.70 6.92
N VAL A 24 -5.26 13.84 6.24
CA VAL A 24 -4.83 12.49 5.88
C VAL A 24 -3.82 12.62 4.75
N SER A 25 -2.60 12.98 5.11
CA SER A 25 -1.55 13.28 4.14
C SER A 25 -0.75 12.03 3.81
N THR A 26 -0.57 11.78 2.50
CA THR A 26 0.19 10.66 1.96
C THR A 26 1.28 11.21 1.06
N MET A 27 2.45 10.61 1.04
CA MET A 27 3.50 10.94 0.08
C MET A 27 3.03 10.64 -1.34
N SER A 28 3.61 11.32 -2.35
CA SER A 28 3.19 11.16 -3.75
C SER A 28 3.42 9.78 -4.34
N ASP A 29 4.22 8.94 -3.69
CA ASP A 29 4.46 7.53 -3.99
C ASP A 29 3.52 6.56 -3.24
N GLY A 30 2.53 7.10 -2.52
CA GLY A 30 1.58 6.31 -1.75
C GLY A 30 2.03 5.96 -0.33
N THR A 31 3.25 6.33 0.09
CA THR A 31 3.68 6.11 1.48
C THR A 31 2.88 7.01 2.42
N PRO A 32 2.20 6.48 3.45
CA PRO A 32 1.52 7.30 4.44
C PRO A 32 2.48 8.20 5.20
N LYS A 33 2.00 9.34 5.70
CA LYS A 33 2.80 10.23 6.55
C LYS A 33 3.38 9.49 7.75
N GLY A 34 4.65 9.74 8.07
CA GLY A 34 5.32 9.00 9.14
C GLY A 34 6.74 9.50 9.40
N TYR A 35 7.52 8.68 10.06
CA TYR A 35 8.91 8.94 10.41
C TYR A 35 9.67 7.61 10.58
N ALA A 36 10.97 7.64 10.58
CA ALA A 36 11.79 6.46 10.81
C ALA A 36 12.58 6.56 12.11
N PHE A 37 12.74 5.42 12.76
CA PHE A 37 13.74 5.21 13.81
C PHE A 37 14.95 4.51 13.21
N ILE A 38 16.14 5.03 13.48
CA ILE A 38 17.39 4.39 13.09
C ILE A 38 18.12 3.98 14.36
N SER A 39 18.29 2.67 14.55
CA SER A 39 19.01 2.09 15.69
C SER A 39 20.40 1.65 15.23
N PHE A 40 21.43 1.95 16.01
CA PHE A 40 22.81 1.54 15.76
C PHE A 40 23.28 0.55 16.80
N THR A 41 23.96 -0.52 16.35
CA THR A 41 24.63 -1.49 17.22
C THR A 41 26.02 -1.74 16.65
N GLY A 42 27.04 -1.14 17.25
CA GLY A 42 28.39 -1.11 16.70
C GLY A 42 28.40 -0.42 15.32
N ASN A 43 28.85 -1.13 14.30
CA ASN A 43 28.90 -0.68 12.90
C ASN A 43 27.68 -1.07 12.06
N GLN A 44 26.67 -1.66 12.69
CA GLN A 44 25.41 -2.03 12.04
C GLN A 44 24.32 -1.03 12.37
N TYR A 45 23.36 -0.86 11.47
CA TYR A 45 22.16 -0.07 11.71
C TYR A 45 20.91 -0.80 11.22
N ARG A 46 19.77 -0.40 11.77
CA ARG A 46 18.44 -0.83 11.34
C ARG A 46 17.55 0.41 11.26
N ALA A 47 16.76 0.49 10.19
CA ALA A 47 15.75 1.52 10.04
C ALA A 47 14.35 0.89 10.14
N ASN A 48 13.48 1.48 10.96
CA ASN A 48 12.08 1.08 11.10
C ASN A 48 11.20 2.28 10.77
N TYR A 49 10.27 2.12 9.84
CA TYR A 49 9.29 3.15 9.52
C TYR A 49 8.10 3.06 10.47
N LYS A 50 7.62 4.22 10.90
CA LYS A 50 6.43 4.35 11.73
C LYS A 50 5.44 5.29 11.06
N VAL A 51 4.32 4.73 10.59
CA VAL A 51 3.20 5.52 10.09
C VAL A 51 2.54 6.25 11.24
N ALA A 52 2.38 7.58 11.12
CA ALA A 52 1.77 8.41 12.14
C ALA A 52 0.31 7.98 12.41
N GLY A 53 -0.03 7.78 13.68
CA GLY A 53 -1.37 7.36 14.10
C GLY A 53 -1.73 5.90 13.81
N LYS A 54 -0.81 5.07 13.30
CA LYS A 54 -1.03 3.65 13.03
C LYS A 54 -0.15 2.77 13.92
N PRO A 55 -0.49 1.49 14.16
CA PRO A 55 0.39 0.56 14.86
C PRO A 55 1.70 0.32 14.08
N GLU A 56 2.75 -0.13 14.76
CA GLU A 56 4.06 -0.41 14.14
C GLU A 56 3.99 -1.51 13.08
N SER A 57 3.04 -2.44 13.23
CA SER A 57 2.80 -3.52 12.28
C SER A 57 2.22 -3.06 10.93
N TYR A 58 1.71 -1.81 10.85
CA TYR A 58 1.17 -1.27 9.60
C TYR A 58 2.31 -0.80 8.69
N GLN A 59 2.82 -1.72 7.87
CA GLN A 59 3.94 -1.50 6.96
C GLN A 59 3.59 -1.74 5.49
N ILE A 60 2.37 -2.22 5.22
CA ILE A 60 1.92 -2.57 3.87
C ILE A 60 0.52 -2.01 3.65
N GLU A 61 0.28 -1.33 2.53
CA GLU A 61 -1.06 -1.06 2.02
C GLU A 61 -1.37 -1.96 0.82
N ILE A 62 -2.51 -2.64 0.86
CA ILE A 62 -2.96 -3.49 -0.24
C ILE A 62 -4.04 -2.75 -1.03
N SER A 63 -3.84 -2.60 -2.33
CA SER A 63 -4.84 -2.11 -3.27
C SER A 63 -5.31 -3.24 -4.18
N ALA A 64 -6.62 -3.48 -4.23
CA ALA A 64 -7.23 -4.52 -5.04
C ALA A 64 -8.70 -4.16 -5.35
N PRO A 65 -9.29 -4.68 -6.45
CA PRO A 65 -10.72 -4.58 -6.68
C PRO A 65 -11.51 -5.15 -5.50
N LYS A 66 -12.59 -4.47 -5.13
CA LYS A 66 -13.49 -4.97 -4.06
C LYS A 66 -14.36 -6.13 -4.53
N VAL A 67 -14.69 -6.15 -5.83
CA VAL A 67 -15.58 -7.18 -6.45
C VAL A 67 -15.06 -7.50 -7.84
N ILE A 68 -15.04 -8.79 -8.20
CA ILE A 68 -14.73 -9.29 -9.53
C ILE A 68 -15.76 -10.35 -9.98
N GLU A 69 -15.86 -10.58 -11.29
CA GLU A 69 -16.77 -11.57 -11.89
C GLU A 69 -16.11 -12.96 -11.90
N TYR A 70 -16.87 -13.98 -11.50
CA TYR A 70 -16.43 -15.38 -11.51
C TYR A 70 -16.04 -15.84 -12.92
N GLY A 71 -14.91 -16.52 -13.01
CA GLY A 71 -14.40 -17.12 -14.25
C GLY A 71 -13.93 -16.12 -15.32
N LYS A 72 -14.17 -14.82 -15.14
CA LYS A 72 -13.80 -13.80 -16.12
C LYS A 72 -12.43 -13.19 -15.79
N LYS A 73 -11.50 -13.35 -16.73
CA LYS A 73 -10.18 -12.71 -16.61
C LYS A 73 -10.34 -11.20 -16.57
N THR A 74 -9.68 -10.55 -15.63
CA THR A 74 -9.61 -9.10 -15.50
C THR A 74 -8.17 -8.62 -15.65
N SER A 75 -7.98 -7.39 -16.15
CA SER A 75 -6.70 -6.67 -16.15
C SER A 75 -6.38 -6.05 -14.77
N ALA A 76 -7.36 -6.02 -13.87
CA ALA A 76 -7.13 -5.52 -12.52
C ALA A 76 -6.17 -6.43 -11.75
N SER A 77 -5.36 -5.81 -10.92
CA SER A 77 -4.30 -6.47 -10.17
C SER A 77 -4.43 -6.22 -8.68
N ILE A 78 -3.75 -7.06 -7.89
CA ILE A 78 -3.45 -6.80 -6.49
C ILE A 78 -2.13 -6.04 -6.45
N TYR A 79 -2.11 -4.90 -5.75
CA TYR A 79 -0.90 -4.14 -5.48
C TYR A 79 -0.62 -4.16 -3.98
N ALA A 80 0.64 -4.20 -3.63
CA ALA A 80 1.13 -4.07 -2.27
C ALA A 80 2.20 -2.97 -2.24
N ASN A 81 1.89 -1.86 -1.58
CA ASN A 81 2.86 -0.83 -1.28
C ASN A 81 3.50 -1.19 0.06
N PHE A 82 4.74 -1.67 0.04
CA PHE A 82 5.53 -1.97 1.24
C PHE A 82 6.38 -0.76 1.58
N PHE A 83 5.97 -0.01 2.60
CA PHE A 83 6.57 1.27 2.98
C PHE A 83 8.05 1.09 3.31
N MET A 84 8.92 1.89 2.70
CA MET A 84 10.37 1.80 2.83
C MET A 84 10.99 0.48 2.31
N GLY A 85 10.24 -0.33 1.57
CA GLY A 85 10.74 -1.55 0.94
C GLY A 85 11.81 -1.22 -0.12
N ASN A 86 12.73 -2.17 -0.30
CA ASN A 86 13.75 -2.12 -1.33
C ASN A 86 13.32 -3.01 -2.50
N THR A 87 13.68 -2.67 -3.73
CA THR A 87 13.35 -3.45 -4.93
C THR A 87 13.83 -4.91 -4.89
N LYS A 88 14.77 -5.24 -3.99
CA LYS A 88 15.29 -6.61 -3.77
C LYS A 88 14.56 -7.36 -2.66
N ASP A 89 13.67 -6.71 -1.93
CA ASP A 89 12.94 -7.35 -0.84
C ASP A 89 11.98 -8.41 -1.39
N GLU A 90 11.74 -9.44 -0.61
CA GLU A 90 10.80 -10.48 -0.99
C GLU A 90 9.39 -10.11 -0.54
N VAL A 91 8.47 -10.01 -1.51
CA VAL A 91 7.04 -9.80 -1.25
C VAL A 91 6.26 -10.96 -1.85
N LEU A 92 5.50 -11.62 -0.99
CA LEU A 92 4.70 -12.79 -1.31
C LEU A 92 3.22 -12.49 -1.06
N MET A 93 2.34 -13.08 -1.85
CA MET A 93 0.90 -13.03 -1.62
C MET A 93 0.30 -14.43 -1.67
N ARG A 94 -0.82 -14.59 -0.97
CA ARG A 94 -1.71 -15.73 -1.13
C ARG A 94 -3.16 -15.27 -1.02
N VAL A 95 -4.08 -16.11 -1.49
CA VAL A 95 -5.51 -15.91 -1.26
C VAL A 95 -6.01 -17.09 -0.42
N ASP A 96 -6.78 -16.77 0.60
CA ASP A 96 -7.23 -17.67 1.65
C ASP A 96 -6.04 -18.38 2.30
N ASN A 97 -6.06 -19.70 2.40
CA ASN A 97 -4.93 -20.50 2.89
C ASN A 97 -4.15 -21.17 1.74
N GLY A 98 -4.20 -20.59 0.53
CA GLY A 98 -3.48 -21.10 -0.64
C GLY A 98 -1.96 -20.99 -0.51
N LYS A 99 -1.27 -21.46 -1.56
CA LYS A 99 0.19 -21.38 -1.64
C LYS A 99 0.65 -19.92 -1.80
N TRP A 100 1.74 -19.57 -1.12
CA TRP A 100 2.43 -18.30 -1.31
C TRP A 100 2.98 -18.19 -2.74
N LYS A 101 2.79 -17.04 -3.35
CA LYS A 101 3.29 -16.69 -4.69
C LYS A 101 4.05 -15.39 -4.60
N LYS A 102 5.16 -15.30 -5.31
CA LYS A 102 5.97 -14.09 -5.40
C LYS A 102 5.19 -13.01 -6.17
N MET A 103 5.24 -11.79 -5.65
CA MET A 103 4.78 -10.60 -6.35
C MET A 103 5.94 -9.97 -7.14
N GLU A 104 5.63 -9.29 -8.24
CA GLU A 104 6.58 -8.58 -9.08
C GLU A 104 6.75 -7.15 -8.59
N ASN A 105 7.99 -6.68 -8.38
CA ASN A 105 8.24 -5.27 -8.11
C ASN A 105 8.03 -4.47 -9.41
N VAL A 106 7.25 -3.41 -9.34
CA VAL A 106 6.89 -2.55 -10.47
C VAL A 106 7.19 -1.09 -10.17
N LEU A 107 7.44 -0.33 -11.22
CA LEU A 107 7.62 1.12 -11.14
C LEU A 107 6.38 1.78 -11.76
N GLU A 108 5.35 1.94 -10.95
CA GLU A 108 4.06 2.51 -11.33
C GLU A 108 3.58 3.46 -10.22
N ALA A 109 2.63 4.35 -10.53
CA ALA A 109 1.96 5.13 -9.49
C ALA A 109 1.13 4.22 -8.57
N ASP A 110 1.16 4.49 -7.26
CA ASP A 110 0.37 3.75 -6.28
C ASP A 110 -1.14 3.92 -6.53
N PRO A 111 -1.92 2.83 -6.72
CA PRO A 111 -3.35 2.93 -6.98
C PRO A 111 -4.16 3.55 -5.83
N ALA A 112 -3.70 3.41 -4.59
CA ALA A 112 -4.37 4.05 -3.44
C ALA A 112 -4.20 5.57 -3.51
N PHE A 113 -3.00 6.06 -3.89
CA PHE A 113 -2.77 7.48 -4.07
C PHE A 113 -3.55 8.05 -5.26
N LEU A 114 -3.58 7.32 -6.40
CA LEU A 114 -4.42 7.72 -7.54
C LEU A 114 -5.90 7.80 -7.17
N HIS A 115 -6.39 6.85 -6.35
CA HIS A 115 -7.77 6.90 -5.86
C HIS A 115 -8.04 8.15 -5.02
N LEU A 116 -7.10 8.59 -4.18
CA LEU A 116 -7.22 9.84 -3.43
C LEU A 116 -7.34 11.05 -4.36
N GLN A 117 -6.54 11.11 -5.44
CA GLN A 117 -6.63 12.19 -6.43
C GLN A 117 -7.98 12.18 -7.15
N TYR A 118 -8.42 11.02 -7.65
CA TYR A 118 -9.70 10.88 -8.36
C TYR A 118 -10.89 11.22 -7.48
N ARG A 119 -10.83 10.90 -6.20
CA ARG A 119 -11.86 11.28 -5.25
C ARG A 119 -12.01 12.80 -5.15
N TRP A 120 -10.94 13.56 -5.25
CA TRP A 120 -10.99 15.02 -5.32
C TRP A 120 -11.50 15.53 -6.66
N ASP A 121 -11.04 14.94 -7.76
CA ASP A 121 -11.28 15.45 -9.12
C ASP A 121 -12.69 15.13 -9.61
N TYR A 122 -13.32 14.06 -9.10
CA TYR A 122 -14.65 13.57 -9.51
C TYR A 122 -15.69 13.64 -8.40
N ASN A 123 -15.48 14.46 -7.39
CA ASN A 123 -16.48 14.72 -6.36
C ASN A 123 -17.31 15.96 -6.75
N ASP A 124 -18.63 15.91 -6.57
CA ASP A 124 -19.55 17.01 -6.88
C ASP A 124 -19.47 18.16 -5.86
N GLU A 125 -18.90 17.90 -4.68
CA GLU A 125 -18.75 18.87 -3.61
C GLU A 125 -17.27 19.12 -3.29
N LEU A 126 -16.96 20.33 -2.82
CA LEU A 126 -15.62 20.68 -2.36
C LEU A 126 -15.29 19.90 -1.07
N LEU A 127 -14.29 19.05 -1.13
CA LEU A 127 -13.81 18.30 0.04
C LEU A 127 -13.06 19.22 1.01
N SER A 128 -13.14 18.90 2.31
CA SER A 128 -12.37 19.60 3.34
C SER A 128 -10.87 19.26 3.22
N GLY A 129 -10.01 20.26 3.34
CA GLY A 129 -8.55 20.09 3.25
C GLY A 129 -7.97 20.62 1.93
N LYS A 130 -6.94 19.95 1.42
CA LYS A 130 -6.20 20.34 0.22
C LYS A 130 -6.05 19.14 -0.72
N ARG A 131 -6.37 19.33 -2.02
CA ARG A 131 -6.18 18.30 -3.04
C ARG A 131 -4.74 17.77 -3.03
N PRO A 132 -4.53 16.41 -3.05
CA PRO A 132 -3.21 15.83 -3.20
C PRO A 132 -2.53 16.27 -4.52
N GLY A 133 -1.22 16.44 -4.49
CA GLY A 133 -0.42 16.73 -5.68
C GLY A 133 -0.40 15.58 -6.68
N GLN A 134 0.48 15.66 -7.68
CA GLN A 134 0.63 14.59 -8.68
C GLN A 134 1.23 13.33 -8.06
N ALA A 135 0.77 12.16 -8.53
CA ALA A 135 1.37 10.89 -8.18
C ALA A 135 2.78 10.78 -8.78
N ASN A 136 3.68 10.20 -8.02
CA ASN A 136 5.00 9.77 -8.49
C ASN A 136 5.02 8.24 -8.60
N ASP A 137 5.91 7.74 -9.45
CA ASP A 137 6.18 6.31 -9.50
C ASP A 137 6.72 5.81 -8.15
N CYS A 138 6.10 4.74 -7.66
CA CYS A 138 6.47 4.09 -6.42
C CYS A 138 7.49 2.97 -6.67
N ARG A 139 8.67 3.03 -6.05
CA ARG A 139 9.73 2.03 -6.20
C ARG A 139 9.55 0.81 -5.29
N HIS A 140 8.73 0.94 -4.27
CA HIS A 140 8.40 -0.10 -3.29
C HIS A 140 6.95 -0.58 -3.46
N LEU A 141 6.54 -0.76 -4.73
CA LEU A 141 5.25 -1.28 -5.13
C LEU A 141 5.41 -2.65 -5.77
N TRP A 142 4.61 -3.61 -5.31
CA TRP A 142 4.56 -4.96 -5.87
C TRP A 142 3.19 -5.26 -6.43
N LYS A 143 3.17 -6.07 -7.48
CA LYS A 143 1.97 -6.37 -8.28
C LYS A 143 1.80 -7.88 -8.46
N ALA A 144 0.57 -8.34 -8.45
CA ALA A 144 0.20 -9.70 -8.81
C ALA A 144 -1.20 -9.76 -9.41
N SER A 145 -1.45 -10.78 -10.22
CA SER A 145 -2.79 -11.02 -10.78
C SER A 145 -3.78 -11.43 -9.68
N ILE A 146 -5.01 -10.93 -9.76
CA ILE A 146 -6.08 -11.33 -8.85
C ILE A 146 -6.69 -12.67 -9.29
N PRO A 147 -6.82 -13.69 -8.41
CA PRO A 147 -7.50 -14.93 -8.72
C PRO A 147 -8.99 -14.68 -8.98
N HIS A 148 -9.51 -15.21 -10.11
CA HIS A 148 -10.89 -15.01 -10.56
C HIS A 148 -11.67 -16.32 -10.76
N LYS A 149 -11.02 -17.48 -10.45
CA LYS A 149 -11.60 -18.82 -10.61
C LYS A 149 -11.85 -19.54 -9.28
N LEU A 150 -11.74 -18.81 -8.16
CA LEU A 150 -12.16 -19.33 -6.87
C LEU A 150 -13.68 -19.29 -6.80
N GLU A 151 -14.30 -20.11 -5.93
CA GLU A 151 -15.75 -20.16 -5.79
C GLU A 151 -16.34 -18.77 -5.44
N PRO A 152 -17.55 -18.46 -5.90
CA PRO A 152 -18.20 -17.21 -5.53
C PRO A 152 -18.32 -17.05 -4.02
N GLY A 153 -17.96 -15.85 -3.52
CA GLY A 153 -17.91 -15.58 -2.08
C GLY A 153 -16.89 -14.52 -1.74
N GLU A 154 -16.67 -14.33 -0.45
CA GLU A 154 -15.61 -13.47 0.07
C GLU A 154 -14.30 -14.24 0.19
N HIS A 155 -13.22 -13.60 -0.24
CA HIS A 155 -11.86 -14.14 -0.22
C HIS A 155 -10.91 -13.17 0.44
N THR A 156 -9.90 -13.69 1.14
CA THR A 156 -8.90 -12.89 1.84
C THR A 156 -7.56 -12.94 1.10
N ILE A 157 -7.11 -11.79 0.61
CA ILE A 157 -5.74 -11.58 0.17
C ILE A 157 -4.87 -11.41 1.42
N GLU A 158 -3.78 -12.15 1.49
CA GLU A 158 -2.74 -11.96 2.50
C GLU A 158 -1.42 -11.68 1.80
N VAL A 159 -0.77 -10.57 2.16
CA VAL A 159 0.56 -10.19 1.69
C VAL A 159 1.54 -10.31 2.82
N LYS A 160 2.73 -10.88 2.51
CA LYS A 160 3.86 -10.99 3.41
C LYS A 160 5.08 -10.37 2.75
N ALA A 161 5.72 -9.41 3.40
CA ALA A 161 6.93 -8.75 2.95
C ALA A 161 8.05 -8.96 3.97
N THR A 162 9.26 -9.22 3.50
CA THR A 162 10.46 -9.33 4.34
C THR A 162 11.46 -8.28 3.90
N ASP A 163 11.86 -7.41 4.83
CA ASP A 163 12.79 -6.32 4.57
C ASP A 163 14.26 -6.79 4.52
N MET A 164 15.16 -5.88 4.15
CA MET A 164 16.60 -6.14 4.09
C MET A 164 17.24 -6.51 5.45
N TYR A 165 16.53 -6.32 6.55
CA TYR A 165 16.99 -6.67 7.91
C TYR A 165 16.40 -8.00 8.39
N GLY A 166 15.63 -8.71 7.55
CA GLY A 166 14.97 -9.97 7.87
C GLY A 166 13.68 -9.83 8.70
N GLN A 167 13.15 -8.62 8.86
CA GLN A 167 11.86 -8.41 9.51
C GLN A 167 10.73 -8.76 8.55
N THR A 168 9.73 -9.47 9.04
CA THR A 168 8.58 -9.88 8.24
C THR A 168 7.32 -9.16 8.71
N PHE A 169 6.60 -8.60 7.75
CA PHE A 169 5.32 -7.92 7.96
C PHE A 169 4.23 -8.62 7.16
N THR A 170 3.02 -8.62 7.69
CA THR A 170 1.86 -9.19 7.00
C THR A 170 0.68 -8.22 7.03
N GLN A 171 -0.08 -8.22 5.94
CA GLN A 171 -1.33 -7.44 5.85
C GLN A 171 -2.38 -8.24 5.12
N LYS A 172 -3.66 -7.98 5.44
CA LYS A 172 -4.81 -8.68 4.85
C LYS A 172 -5.81 -7.68 4.27
N LYS A 173 -6.46 -8.09 3.18
CA LYS A 173 -7.57 -7.36 2.56
C LYS A 173 -8.54 -8.33 1.93
N THR A 174 -9.84 -8.07 2.03
CA THR A 174 -10.86 -8.92 1.41
C THR A 174 -11.29 -8.40 0.05
N TYR A 175 -11.72 -9.31 -0.82
CA TYR A 175 -12.44 -9.03 -2.06
C TYR A 175 -13.52 -10.09 -2.26
N ARG A 176 -14.46 -9.82 -3.14
CA ARG A 176 -15.58 -10.72 -3.39
C ARG A 176 -15.64 -11.16 -4.85
N ILE A 177 -15.88 -12.45 -5.08
CA ILE A 177 -16.19 -13.02 -6.39
C ILE A 177 -17.70 -13.22 -6.48
N VAL A 178 -18.30 -12.73 -7.56
CA VAL A 178 -19.75 -12.84 -7.80
C VAL A 178 -20.03 -13.47 -9.17
N LYS A 179 -21.09 -14.26 -9.28
CA LYS A 179 -21.66 -14.66 -10.56
C LYS A 179 -22.55 -13.52 -11.07
N ARG A 180 -22.46 -13.27 -12.36
CA ARG A 180 -23.33 -12.31 -13.04
C ARG A 180 -24.55 -13.03 -13.57
#